data_598ab7dd2b8ebe25534b25b96c978d4e
#
_entry.id   598ab7dd2b8ebe25534b25b96c978d4e
#
_cell.length_a   1.000
_cell.length_b   1.000
_cell.length_c   1.000
_cell.angle_alpha   90.00
_cell.angle_beta   90.00
_cell.angle_gamma   90.00
#
_symmetry.space_group_name_H-M   'P 1'
#
loop_
_entity.id
_entity.type
_entity.pdbx_description
1 polymer ?
#
loop_
_entity_poly.entity_id
_entity_poly.type
_entity_poly.pdbx_seq_one_letter_code
_entity_poly.pdbx_strand_id
1 'polypeptide(L)'
;MAKYISEKSVLQLKNLIEALLFSSPHPVSYSEMAKITEADKKTVTQALQELQKEYEERGGALIIRKISGKWQMVVKPEYGQELKEKMKTSSSKTISRKALETLALVSLYQPVTKTQIDLKRGVDSAQTIRTLLERGLITTAGRSDLPGRPFLYKITDKFLEVFGIESEEELERLKNLFSE
;
A
#
# COMPACT_ATOMS: atom_id res chain seq x y z
N MET A 1 -34.18 -10.35 14.24
CA MET A 1 -33.75 -10.02 15.62
C MET A 1 -32.55 -9.11 15.52
N ALA A 2 -32.75 -7.78 15.64
CA ALA A 2 -31.64 -6.84 15.69
C ALA A 2 -30.97 -6.99 17.07
N LYS A 3 -29.76 -7.54 17.09
CA LYS A 3 -28.96 -7.64 18.31
C LYS A 3 -28.63 -6.21 18.75
N TYR A 4 -29.23 -5.74 19.82
CA TYR A 4 -28.83 -4.51 20.50
C TYR A 4 -27.35 -4.68 20.90
N ILE A 5 -26.45 -4.06 20.14
CA ILE A 5 -25.04 -3.97 20.52
C ILE A 5 -25.01 -2.93 21.63
N SER A 6 -24.80 -3.33 22.89
CA SER A 6 -24.66 -2.41 24.01
C SER A 6 -23.42 -1.54 23.80
N GLU A 7 -23.37 -0.31 24.38
CA GLU A 7 -22.19 0.57 24.32
C GLU A 7 -20.89 -0.13 24.75
N LYS A 8 -20.97 -1.05 25.70
CA LYS A 8 -19.88 -1.95 26.09
C LYS A 8 -19.38 -2.83 24.93
N SER A 9 -20.23 -3.25 24.01
CA SER A 9 -19.85 -4.10 22.90
C SER A 9 -19.21 -3.29 21.76
N VAL A 10 -19.57 -2.03 21.55
CA VAL A 10 -18.93 -1.12 20.57
C VAL A 10 -17.51 -0.80 20.99
N LEU A 11 -17.28 -0.47 22.27
CA LEU A 11 -15.94 -0.24 22.81
C LEU A 11 -15.06 -1.49 22.70
N GLN A 12 -15.59 -2.66 23.01
CA GLN A 12 -14.86 -3.92 22.87
C GLN A 12 -14.49 -4.20 21.41
N LEU A 13 -15.38 -3.91 20.47
CA LEU A 13 -15.12 -4.06 19.04
C LEU A 13 -14.01 -3.11 18.58
N LYS A 14 -14.05 -1.83 18.99
CA LYS A 14 -12.99 -0.86 18.67
C LYS A 14 -11.64 -1.30 19.21
N ASN A 15 -11.58 -1.73 20.46
CA ASN A 15 -10.36 -2.23 21.10
C ASN A 15 -9.80 -3.47 20.38
N LEU A 16 -10.68 -4.35 19.91
CA LEU A 16 -10.25 -5.55 19.17
C LEU A 16 -9.72 -5.19 17.76
N ILE A 17 -10.35 -4.24 17.07
CA ILE A 17 -9.86 -3.72 15.79
C ILE A 17 -8.52 -3.01 15.99
N GLU A 18 -8.37 -2.18 17.01
CA GLU A 18 -7.12 -1.51 17.35
C GLU A 18 -5.99 -2.52 17.59
N ALA A 19 -6.22 -3.52 18.43
CA ALA A 19 -5.27 -4.58 18.72
C ALA A 19 -4.88 -5.37 17.45
N LEU A 20 -5.85 -5.65 16.57
CA LEU A 20 -5.63 -6.32 15.30
C LEU A 20 -4.74 -5.49 14.37
N LEU A 21 -5.06 -4.20 14.20
CA LEU A 21 -4.27 -3.29 13.36
C LEU A 21 -2.85 -3.09 13.88
N PHE A 22 -2.69 -3.02 15.20
CA PHE A 22 -1.39 -2.90 15.85
C PHE A 22 -0.52 -4.15 15.70
N SER A 23 -1.13 -5.33 15.85
CA SER A 23 -0.39 -6.61 15.79
C SER A 23 -0.13 -7.10 14.37
N SER A 24 -0.82 -6.57 13.37
CA SER A 24 -0.71 -7.03 12.00
C SER A 24 0.48 -6.40 11.27
N PRO A 25 1.40 -7.21 10.71
CA PRO A 25 2.54 -6.69 9.95
C PRO A 25 2.15 -6.17 8.55
N HIS A 26 0.93 -6.47 8.09
CA HIS A 26 0.39 -6.12 6.78
C HIS A 26 -0.97 -5.43 6.91
N PRO A 27 -1.38 -4.61 5.91
CA PRO A 27 -2.70 -4.01 5.90
C PRO A 27 -3.82 -5.06 5.98
N VAL A 28 -4.83 -4.80 6.82
CA VAL A 28 -5.96 -5.70 7.11
C VAL A 28 -7.20 -5.26 6.34
N SER A 29 -7.87 -6.21 5.70
CA SER A 29 -9.10 -5.97 4.96
C SER A 29 -10.34 -5.93 5.88
N TYR A 30 -11.42 -5.31 5.41
CA TYR A 30 -12.72 -5.36 6.11
C TYR A 30 -13.22 -6.80 6.35
N SER A 31 -13.00 -7.71 5.39
CA SER A 31 -13.46 -9.10 5.55
C SER A 31 -12.67 -9.85 6.62
N GLU A 32 -11.37 -9.59 6.76
CA GLU A 32 -10.56 -10.14 7.85
C GLU A 32 -11.00 -9.57 9.20
N MET A 33 -11.23 -8.25 9.29
CA MET A 33 -11.75 -7.64 10.51
C MET A 33 -13.11 -8.22 10.90
N ALA A 34 -14.06 -8.31 9.96
CA ALA A 34 -15.38 -8.87 10.18
C ALA A 34 -15.32 -10.33 10.65
N LYS A 35 -14.44 -11.14 10.07
CA LYS A 35 -14.23 -12.54 10.46
C LYS A 35 -13.67 -12.65 11.88
N ILE A 36 -12.69 -11.83 12.25
CA ILE A 36 -12.02 -11.89 13.56
C ILE A 36 -12.92 -11.32 14.65
N THR A 37 -13.66 -10.27 14.36
CA THR A 37 -14.55 -9.60 15.31
C THR A 37 -15.95 -10.22 15.40
N GLU A 38 -16.28 -11.14 14.50
CA GLU A 38 -17.62 -11.72 14.33
C GLU A 38 -18.73 -10.67 14.15
N ALA A 39 -18.35 -9.48 13.66
CA ALA A 39 -19.24 -8.36 13.41
C ALA A 39 -19.55 -8.20 11.92
N ASP A 40 -20.70 -7.63 11.59
CA ASP A 40 -21.03 -7.32 10.20
C ASP A 40 -20.17 -6.17 9.65
N LYS A 41 -20.05 -6.09 8.32
CA LYS A 41 -19.23 -5.10 7.64
C LYS A 41 -19.58 -3.66 7.99
N LYS A 42 -20.86 -3.36 8.19
CA LYS A 42 -21.33 -2.00 8.52
C LYS A 42 -20.84 -1.58 9.91
N THR A 43 -20.99 -2.47 10.89
CA THR A 43 -20.53 -2.25 12.27
C THR A 43 -19.01 -2.10 12.34
N VAL A 44 -18.25 -2.95 11.62
CA VAL A 44 -16.78 -2.84 11.52
C VAL A 44 -16.38 -1.50 10.88
N THR A 45 -17.08 -1.09 9.80
CA THR A 45 -16.78 0.18 9.12
C THR A 45 -16.98 1.37 10.05
N GLN A 46 -18.09 1.40 10.79
CA GLN A 46 -18.39 2.47 11.73
C GLN A 46 -17.34 2.52 12.86
N ALA A 47 -17.06 1.38 13.50
CA ALA A 47 -16.06 1.30 14.57
C ALA A 47 -14.67 1.75 14.11
N LEU A 48 -14.29 1.39 12.90
CA LEU A 48 -13.00 1.77 12.30
C LEU A 48 -12.92 3.27 11.99
N GLN A 49 -14.01 3.88 11.50
CA GLN A 49 -14.06 5.32 11.25
C GLN A 49 -13.97 6.13 12.56
N GLU A 50 -14.67 5.68 13.60
CA GLU A 50 -14.59 6.28 14.92
C GLU A 50 -13.16 6.17 15.48
N LEU A 51 -12.55 5.01 15.39
CA LEU A 51 -11.18 4.77 15.84
C LEU A 51 -10.18 5.63 15.07
N GLN A 52 -10.33 5.74 13.75
CA GLN A 52 -9.49 6.61 12.92
C GLN A 52 -9.56 8.07 13.39
N LYS A 53 -10.78 8.57 13.61
CA LYS A 53 -11.01 9.93 14.10
C LYS A 53 -10.38 10.16 15.47
N GLU A 54 -10.51 9.21 16.40
CA GLU A 54 -9.87 9.29 17.72
C GLU A 54 -8.35 9.39 17.63
N TYR A 55 -7.72 8.62 16.72
CA TYR A 55 -6.27 8.71 16.49
C TYR A 55 -5.84 10.03 15.85
N GLU A 56 -6.65 10.62 14.99
CA GLU A 56 -6.43 11.95 14.40
C GLU A 56 -6.53 13.04 15.46
N GLU A 57 -7.62 13.05 16.25
CA GLU A 57 -7.89 14.05 17.31
C GLU A 57 -6.89 13.97 18.46
N ARG A 58 -6.42 12.77 18.80
CA ARG A 58 -5.40 12.56 19.84
C ARG A 58 -4.09 13.27 19.53
N GLY A 59 -3.76 13.56 18.28
CA GLY A 59 -2.53 14.22 17.88
C GLY A 59 -1.24 13.43 18.14
N GLY A 60 -1.35 12.12 18.42
CA GLY A 60 -0.22 11.21 18.70
C GLY A 60 0.61 10.86 17.46
N ALA A 61 1.65 10.03 17.66
CA ALA A 61 2.58 9.60 16.61
C ALA A 61 2.02 8.52 15.69
N LEU A 62 0.91 7.87 16.04
CA LEU A 62 0.28 6.81 15.24
C LEU A 62 -0.95 7.34 14.53
N ILE A 63 -1.19 6.82 13.33
CA ILE A 63 -2.40 7.05 12.54
C ILE A 63 -2.91 5.73 11.98
N ILE A 64 -4.22 5.68 11.72
CA ILE A 64 -4.85 4.58 10.99
C ILE A 64 -5.16 5.09 9.59
N ARG A 65 -4.58 4.46 8.57
CA ARG A 65 -4.76 4.86 7.17
C ARG A 65 -5.14 3.68 6.30
N LYS A 66 -5.76 4.00 5.18
CA LYS A 66 -6.06 3.03 4.14
C LYS A 66 -4.89 2.91 3.19
N ILE A 67 -4.52 1.70 2.83
CA ILE A 67 -3.40 1.37 1.93
C ILE A 67 -3.85 0.20 1.06
N SER A 68 -3.80 0.33 -0.25
CA SER A 68 -4.25 -0.72 -1.19
C SER A 68 -5.65 -1.26 -0.86
N GLY A 69 -6.59 -0.36 -0.51
CA GLY A 69 -7.96 -0.72 -0.15
C GLY A 69 -8.14 -1.40 1.21
N LYS A 70 -7.05 -1.62 1.97
CA LYS A 70 -7.01 -2.23 3.30
C LYS A 70 -6.58 -1.21 4.35
N TRP A 71 -6.59 -1.56 5.63
CA TRP A 71 -6.31 -0.67 6.74
C TRP A 71 -5.08 -1.07 7.52
N GLN A 72 -4.28 -0.10 7.92
CA GLN A 72 -3.08 -0.32 8.71
C GLN A 72 -2.86 0.82 9.71
N MET A 73 -2.39 0.47 10.91
CA MET A 73 -1.84 1.42 11.85
C MET A 73 -0.37 1.68 11.50
N VAL A 74 -0.02 2.94 11.34
CA VAL A 74 1.34 3.35 10.94
C VAL A 74 1.82 4.53 11.75
N VAL A 75 3.12 4.72 11.80
CA VAL A 75 3.75 5.91 12.37
C VAL A 75 3.59 7.08 11.38
N LYS A 76 3.26 8.27 11.89
CA LYS A 76 3.23 9.48 11.07
C LYS A 76 4.58 9.73 10.39
N PRO A 77 4.60 10.25 9.15
CA PRO A 77 5.83 10.45 8.38
C PRO A 77 6.92 11.23 9.12
N GLU A 78 6.54 12.28 9.86
CA GLU A 78 7.45 13.10 10.63
C GLU A 78 8.27 12.30 11.66
N TYR A 79 7.64 11.38 12.37
CA TYR A 79 8.33 10.51 13.33
C TYR A 79 9.03 9.33 12.66
N GLY A 80 8.48 8.84 11.55
CA GLY A 80 9.02 7.71 10.79
C GLY A 80 10.42 7.98 10.26
N GLN A 81 10.68 9.20 9.76
CA GLN A 81 11.98 9.61 9.27
C GLN A 81 13.01 9.68 10.40
N GLU A 82 12.67 10.32 11.51
CA GLU A 82 13.55 10.43 12.67
C GLU A 82 13.92 9.06 13.26
N LEU A 83 12.92 8.16 13.39
CA LEU A 83 13.15 6.80 13.85
C LEU A 83 14.07 6.02 12.92
N LYS A 84 13.89 6.15 11.60
CA LYS A 84 14.73 5.48 10.61
C LYS A 84 16.19 5.91 10.69
N GLU A 85 16.44 7.19 10.93
CA GLU A 85 17.80 7.74 11.08
C GLU A 85 18.45 7.26 12.39
N LYS A 86 17.70 7.30 13.51
CA LYS A 86 18.24 6.97 14.83
C LYS A 86 18.36 5.47 15.10
N MET A 87 17.40 4.68 14.64
CA MET A 87 17.40 3.22 14.87
C MET A 87 18.43 2.48 14.03
N LYS A 88 19.18 3.16 13.11
CA LYS A 88 20.15 2.54 12.18
C LYS A 88 19.63 1.21 11.66
N THR A 89 18.32 1.13 11.40
CA THR A 89 17.72 -0.06 10.87
C THR A 89 18.42 -0.32 9.55
N SER A 90 19.30 -1.31 9.55
CA SER A 90 19.89 -1.83 8.34
C SER A 90 18.73 -2.35 7.50
N SER A 91 18.11 -1.45 6.77
CA SER A 91 17.07 -1.81 5.81
C SER A 91 17.78 -2.63 4.74
N SER A 92 17.93 -3.89 5.02
CA SER A 92 18.58 -4.89 4.18
C SER A 92 17.96 -5.02 2.78
N LYS A 93 17.07 -4.11 2.41
CA LYS A 93 16.34 -4.15 1.14
C LYS A 93 15.98 -2.77 0.61
N THR A 94 16.87 -1.79 0.78
CA THR A 94 16.67 -0.49 0.12
C THR A 94 16.57 -0.70 -1.40
N ILE A 95 15.57 -0.12 -2.01
CA ILE A 95 15.43 -0.13 -3.46
C ILE A 95 16.49 0.82 -4.01
N SER A 96 17.34 0.34 -4.90
CA SER A 96 18.39 1.18 -5.51
C SER A 96 17.75 2.32 -6.32
N ARG A 97 18.49 3.42 -6.52
CA ARG A 97 18.01 4.54 -7.34
C ARG A 97 17.58 4.07 -8.75
N LYS A 98 18.38 3.20 -9.39
CA LYS A 98 18.05 2.63 -10.71
C LYS A 98 16.74 1.84 -10.68
N ALA A 99 16.48 1.10 -9.60
CA ALA A 99 15.24 0.35 -9.43
C ALA A 99 14.04 1.27 -9.15
N LEU A 100 14.22 2.36 -8.40
CA LEU A 100 13.18 3.37 -8.20
C LEU A 100 12.80 4.07 -9.51
N GLU A 101 13.78 4.45 -10.33
CA GLU A 101 13.53 5.05 -11.65
C GLU A 101 12.73 4.10 -12.57
N THR A 102 13.11 2.82 -12.62
CA THR A 102 12.38 1.82 -13.41
C THR A 102 10.96 1.60 -12.88
N LEU A 103 10.82 1.51 -11.56
CA LEU A 103 9.54 1.32 -10.91
C LEU A 103 8.59 2.50 -11.13
N ALA A 104 9.11 3.73 -11.10
CA ALA A 104 8.36 4.93 -11.42
C ALA A 104 7.86 4.90 -12.89
N LEU A 105 8.72 4.49 -13.83
CA LEU A 105 8.29 4.34 -15.23
C LEU A 105 7.21 3.28 -15.40
N VAL A 106 7.32 2.13 -14.70
CA VAL A 106 6.26 1.12 -14.73
C VAL A 106 4.98 1.68 -14.15
N SER A 107 5.01 2.35 -13.02
CA SER A 107 3.81 2.92 -12.39
C SER A 107 3.13 3.98 -13.25
N LEU A 108 3.91 4.80 -13.98
CA LEU A 108 3.39 5.87 -14.84
C LEU A 108 2.82 5.36 -16.17
N TYR A 109 3.44 4.35 -16.76
CA TYR A 109 3.16 3.94 -18.15
C TYR A 109 2.57 2.53 -18.28
N GLN A 110 2.20 1.89 -17.18
CA GLN A 110 1.60 0.56 -17.18
C GLN A 110 0.30 0.47 -17.99
N PRO A 111 0.08 -0.64 -18.72
CA PRO A 111 0.99 -1.75 -18.95
C PRO A 111 2.11 -1.39 -19.95
N VAL A 112 3.37 -1.63 -19.61
CA VAL A 112 4.55 -1.16 -20.35
C VAL A 112 5.53 -2.30 -20.66
N THR A 113 6.16 -2.27 -21.85
CA THR A 113 7.17 -3.25 -22.24
C THR A 113 8.58 -2.84 -21.77
N LYS A 114 9.52 -3.83 -21.69
CA LYS A 114 10.94 -3.54 -21.40
C LYS A 114 11.52 -2.52 -22.38
N THR A 115 11.25 -2.68 -23.68
CA THR A 115 11.76 -1.77 -24.71
C THR A 115 11.33 -0.34 -24.50
N GLN A 116 10.08 -0.12 -24.09
CA GLN A 116 9.57 1.23 -23.77
C GLN A 116 10.26 1.81 -22.53
N ILE A 117 10.52 0.97 -21.52
CA ILE A 117 11.26 1.38 -20.32
C ILE A 117 12.70 1.76 -20.69
N ASP A 118 13.37 0.93 -21.48
CA ASP A 118 14.76 1.17 -21.94
C ASP A 118 14.89 2.48 -22.72
N LEU A 119 13.95 2.75 -23.63
CA LEU A 119 13.89 4.01 -24.39
C LEU A 119 13.79 5.23 -23.47
N LYS A 120 12.95 5.15 -22.44
CA LYS A 120 12.78 6.27 -21.49
C LYS A 120 13.95 6.44 -20.54
N ARG A 121 14.68 5.36 -20.23
CA ARG A 121 15.86 5.40 -19.34
C ARG A 121 17.17 5.65 -20.07
N GLY A 122 17.21 5.38 -21.37
CA GLY A 122 18.45 5.42 -22.17
C GLY A 122 19.42 4.28 -21.85
N VAL A 123 19.03 3.27 -21.07
CA VAL A 123 19.87 2.14 -20.65
C VAL A 123 19.04 0.85 -20.53
N ASP A 124 19.69 -0.31 -20.62
CA ASP A 124 19.06 -1.61 -20.43
C ASP A 124 18.51 -1.78 -19.02
N SER A 125 17.26 -2.23 -18.91
CA SER A 125 16.53 -2.40 -17.66
C SER A 125 16.31 -3.86 -17.27
N ALA A 126 16.83 -4.83 -18.00
CA ALA A 126 16.55 -6.25 -17.80
C ALA A 126 16.80 -6.71 -16.37
N GLN A 127 17.98 -6.41 -15.81
CA GLN A 127 18.33 -6.79 -14.45
C GLN A 127 17.47 -6.07 -13.40
N THR A 128 17.12 -4.81 -13.67
CA THR A 128 16.27 -4.02 -12.76
C THR A 128 14.84 -4.54 -12.73
N ILE A 129 14.28 -4.85 -13.91
CA ILE A 129 12.94 -5.48 -14.04
C ILE A 129 12.93 -6.81 -13.30
N ARG A 130 13.94 -7.66 -13.49
CA ARG A 130 14.05 -8.93 -12.76
C ARG A 130 14.04 -8.74 -11.24
N THR A 131 14.84 -7.81 -10.73
CA THR A 131 14.87 -7.48 -9.30
C THR A 131 13.51 -7.00 -8.78
N LEU A 132 12.78 -6.20 -9.56
CA LEU A 132 11.45 -5.71 -9.18
C LEU A 132 10.40 -6.83 -9.19
N LEU A 133 10.47 -7.77 -10.14
CA LEU A 133 9.66 -8.99 -10.18
C LEU A 133 9.93 -9.89 -8.98
N GLU A 134 11.20 -10.17 -8.67
CA GLU A 134 11.62 -10.97 -7.51
C GLU A 134 11.15 -10.36 -6.17
N ARG A 135 11.12 -9.04 -6.09
CA ARG A 135 10.58 -8.31 -4.93
C ARG A 135 9.04 -8.27 -4.90
N GLY A 136 8.39 -8.67 -5.97
CA GLY A 136 6.95 -8.64 -6.13
C GLY A 136 6.36 -7.22 -6.21
N LEU A 137 7.16 -6.22 -6.63
CA LEU A 137 6.69 -4.83 -6.78
C LEU A 137 6.04 -4.59 -8.14
N ILE A 138 6.42 -5.38 -9.13
CA ILE A 138 5.80 -5.43 -10.46
C ILE A 138 5.43 -6.87 -10.81
N THR A 139 4.55 -7.03 -11.77
CA THR A 139 4.15 -8.33 -12.33
C THR A 139 3.95 -8.21 -13.83
N THR A 140 3.81 -9.35 -14.51
CA THR A 140 3.44 -9.37 -15.93
C THR A 140 1.94 -9.18 -16.12
N ALA A 141 1.57 -8.34 -17.09
CA ALA A 141 0.18 -8.04 -17.48
C ALA A 141 -0.17 -8.64 -18.87
N GLY A 142 0.48 -9.76 -19.23
CA GLY A 142 0.33 -10.37 -20.54
C GLY A 142 1.46 -10.05 -21.51
N ARG A 143 1.19 -10.16 -22.80
CA ARG A 143 2.12 -9.86 -23.89
C ARG A 143 1.54 -8.78 -24.82
N SER A 144 2.41 -7.94 -25.34
CA SER A 144 2.07 -6.93 -26.33
C SER A 144 1.84 -7.58 -27.71
N ASP A 145 1.07 -6.91 -28.57
CA ASP A 145 0.90 -7.29 -29.99
C ASP A 145 2.05 -6.80 -30.90
N LEU A 146 3.04 -6.12 -30.34
CA LEU A 146 4.25 -5.69 -31.06
C LEU A 146 5.05 -6.90 -31.55
N PRO A 147 5.87 -6.74 -32.63
CA PRO A 147 6.77 -7.78 -33.10
C PRO A 147 7.61 -8.37 -31.98
N GLY A 148 7.72 -9.70 -31.90
CA GLY A 148 8.37 -10.41 -30.80
C GLY A 148 7.51 -10.62 -29.56
N ARG A 149 6.28 -10.09 -29.52
CA ARG A 149 5.31 -10.24 -28.44
C ARG A 149 5.92 -10.08 -27.04
N PRO A 150 6.58 -8.94 -26.75
CA PRO A 150 7.27 -8.73 -25.48
C PRO A 150 6.28 -8.75 -24.32
N PHE A 151 6.77 -9.11 -23.12
CA PHE A 151 5.97 -9.01 -21.90
C PHE A 151 5.61 -7.55 -21.58
N LEU A 152 4.39 -7.37 -21.10
CA LEU A 152 3.90 -6.15 -20.49
C LEU A 152 4.04 -6.25 -18.98
N TYR A 153 4.47 -5.17 -18.34
CA TYR A 153 4.66 -5.07 -16.88
C TYR A 153 3.70 -4.07 -16.28
N LYS A 154 3.22 -4.37 -15.07
CA LYS A 154 2.43 -3.46 -14.24
C LYS A 154 2.84 -3.56 -12.77
N ILE A 155 2.46 -2.57 -11.96
CA ILE A 155 2.61 -2.60 -10.50
C ILE A 155 1.72 -3.68 -9.87
N THR A 156 1.96 -3.95 -8.59
CA THR A 156 1.20 -4.89 -7.76
C THR A 156 0.60 -4.17 -6.56
N ASP A 157 -0.32 -4.83 -5.81
CA ASP A 157 -0.80 -4.34 -4.52
C ASP A 157 0.34 -4.10 -3.54
N LYS A 158 1.38 -4.94 -3.58
CA LYS A 158 2.57 -4.75 -2.75
C LYS A 158 3.32 -3.45 -3.04
N PHE A 159 3.31 -2.97 -4.28
CA PHE A 159 3.81 -1.63 -4.60
C PHE A 159 3.00 -0.57 -3.85
N LEU A 160 1.67 -0.62 -3.92
CA LEU A 160 0.80 0.31 -3.21
C LEU A 160 1.04 0.26 -1.69
N GLU A 161 1.19 -0.94 -1.12
CA GLU A 161 1.50 -1.15 0.30
C GLU A 161 2.84 -0.53 0.70
N VAL A 162 3.90 -0.78 -0.07
CA VAL A 162 5.27 -0.27 0.22
C VAL A 162 5.35 1.24 0.12
N PHE A 163 4.65 1.84 -0.84
CA PHE A 163 4.64 3.30 -1.06
C PHE A 163 3.51 4.01 -0.31
N GLY A 164 2.65 3.26 0.37
CA GLY A 164 1.57 3.81 1.17
C GLY A 164 0.49 4.49 0.35
N ILE A 165 0.24 4.01 -0.87
CA ILE A 165 -0.77 4.52 -1.78
C ILE A 165 -2.10 3.82 -1.50
N GLU A 166 -3.19 4.58 -1.38
CA GLU A 166 -4.49 4.05 -0.99
C GLU A 166 -5.12 3.17 -2.08
N SER A 167 -4.97 3.58 -3.35
CA SER A 167 -5.55 2.88 -4.50
C SER A 167 -4.88 3.26 -5.82
N GLU A 168 -5.19 2.52 -6.90
CA GLU A 168 -4.75 2.89 -8.24
C GLU A 168 -5.35 4.24 -8.70
N GLU A 169 -6.54 4.62 -8.23
CA GLU A 169 -7.16 5.92 -8.53
C GLU A 169 -6.38 7.07 -7.90
N GLU A 170 -5.83 6.89 -6.69
CA GLU A 170 -4.93 7.87 -6.09
C GLU A 170 -3.65 8.01 -6.91
N LEU A 171 -3.08 6.88 -7.36
CA LEU A 171 -1.91 6.89 -8.24
C LEU A 171 -2.18 7.65 -9.54
N GLU A 172 -3.34 7.46 -10.18
CA GLU A 172 -3.73 8.20 -11.39
C GLU A 172 -3.87 9.70 -11.13
N ARG A 173 -4.42 10.09 -9.98
CA ARG A 173 -4.46 11.52 -9.58
C ARG A 173 -3.07 12.10 -9.41
N LEU A 174 -2.16 11.37 -8.76
CA LEU A 174 -0.76 11.79 -8.63
C LEU A 174 -0.07 11.94 -9.99
N LYS A 175 -0.27 11.01 -10.93
CA LYS A 175 0.27 11.09 -12.29
C LYS A 175 -0.16 12.37 -13.00
N ASN A 176 -1.45 12.73 -12.90
CA ASN A 176 -2.00 13.91 -13.56
C ASN A 176 -1.37 15.22 -13.03
N LEU A 177 -1.00 15.26 -11.72
CA LEU A 177 -0.31 16.42 -11.12
C LEU A 177 1.13 16.62 -11.64
N PHE A 178 1.77 15.57 -12.16
CA PHE A 178 3.13 15.62 -12.71
C PHE A 178 3.18 15.64 -14.24
N SER A 179 2.03 15.67 -14.91
CA SER A 179 1.91 15.66 -16.39
C SER A 179 1.68 17.05 -16.97
N GLU A 180 1.58 18.09 -16.14
CA GLU A 180 1.59 19.51 -16.49
C GLU A 180 3.03 20.07 -16.44
#